data_71c2104e1c0818cc2850e6f129727524
#
_entry.id   71c2104e1c0818cc2850e6f129727524
#
_cell.length_a   1.000
_cell.length_b   1.000
_cell.length_c   1.000
_cell.angle_alpha   90.00
_cell.angle_beta   90.00
_cell.angle_gamma   90.00
#
_symmetry.space_group_name_H-M   'P 1'
#
loop_
_entity.id
_entity.type
_entity.pdbx_description
1 polymer ?
#
loop_
_entity_poly.entity_id
_entity_poly.type
_entity_poly.pdbx_seq_one_letter_code
_entity_poly.pdbx_strand_id
1 'polypeptide(L)'
;GVREFPMGTINNGIAQHGGLKVFGATFFAFSDYERPALRMRALQNLPVVSEYTHDSIYVGEDGPTHQPIEHLMACRTIPNLMVFRPADANEVSIAAKLAFSYSDLASIILLTRQNLPVLDREKYASYDNFEKGAYVISDYENKGPKMSLFASGSEVSLALDVEEKLREY
;
A
#
# COMPACT_ATOMS: atom_id res chain seq x y z
N GLY A 1 25.11 -2.74 7.92
CA GLY A 1 24.33 -1.57 7.56
C GLY A 1 23.19 -1.93 6.62
N VAL A 2 22.16 -1.11 6.55
CA VAL A 2 21.00 -1.30 5.67
C VAL A 2 21.47 -1.24 4.21
N ARG A 3 20.95 -2.14 3.39
CA ARG A 3 21.31 -2.32 1.98
C ARG A 3 20.09 -2.74 1.18
N GLU A 4 19.28 -1.81 0.72
CA GLU A 4 17.99 -2.07 0.06
C GLU A 4 18.15 -2.82 -1.26
N PHE A 5 19.08 -2.39 -2.11
CA PHE A 5 19.32 -3.07 -3.39
C PHE A 5 19.81 -4.52 -3.23
N PRO A 6 20.84 -4.82 -2.39
CA PRO A 6 21.19 -6.20 -2.07
C PRO A 6 20.05 -7.01 -1.44
N MET A 7 19.27 -6.43 -0.53
CA MET A 7 18.08 -7.08 0.03
C MET A 7 17.11 -7.50 -1.08
N GLY A 8 16.76 -6.56 -1.95
CA GLY A 8 15.84 -6.82 -3.04
C GLY A 8 16.36 -7.86 -4.03
N THR A 9 17.65 -7.83 -4.38
CA THR A 9 18.23 -8.80 -5.31
C THR A 9 18.39 -10.20 -4.69
N ILE A 10 18.72 -10.30 -3.41
CA ILE A 10 18.75 -11.58 -2.68
C ILE A 10 17.34 -12.18 -2.65
N ASN A 11 16.31 -11.39 -2.32
CA ASN A 11 14.93 -11.84 -2.33
C ASN A 11 14.50 -12.34 -3.73
N ASN A 12 14.89 -11.63 -4.79
CA ASN A 12 14.65 -12.07 -6.16
C ASN A 12 15.32 -13.42 -6.45
N GLY A 13 16.57 -13.60 -6.04
CA GLY A 13 17.31 -14.86 -6.21
C GLY A 13 16.66 -16.03 -5.46
N ILE A 14 16.21 -15.82 -4.22
CA ILE A 14 15.52 -16.85 -3.43
C ILE A 14 14.19 -17.22 -4.10
N ALA A 15 13.40 -16.24 -4.53
CA ALA A 15 12.14 -16.50 -5.22
C ALA A 15 12.36 -17.23 -6.55
N GLN A 16 13.41 -16.89 -7.30
CA GLN A 16 13.77 -17.56 -8.56
C GLN A 16 14.22 -19.00 -8.36
N HIS A 17 14.92 -19.29 -7.25
CA HIS A 17 15.26 -20.66 -6.88
C HIS A 17 14.00 -21.50 -6.60
N GLY A 18 12.95 -20.87 -6.05
CA GLY A 18 11.67 -21.52 -5.75
C GLY A 18 11.64 -22.21 -4.37
N GLY A 19 10.44 -22.69 -4.01
CA GLY A 19 10.19 -23.43 -2.77
C GLY A 19 9.99 -22.59 -1.53
N LEU A 20 10.19 -21.25 -1.61
CA LEU A 20 9.99 -20.32 -0.49
C LEU A 20 9.15 -19.13 -0.91
N LYS A 21 8.32 -18.65 0.01
CA LYS A 21 7.72 -17.32 -0.06
C LYS A 21 8.66 -16.33 0.62
N VAL A 22 8.98 -15.24 -0.05
CA VAL A 22 10.01 -14.30 0.37
C VAL A 22 9.41 -12.91 0.54
N PHE A 23 9.80 -12.25 1.62
CA PHE A 23 9.51 -10.83 1.78
C PHE A 23 10.72 -10.08 2.36
N GLY A 24 10.75 -8.76 2.13
CA GLY A 24 11.70 -7.85 2.75
C GLY A 24 10.99 -6.56 3.13
N ALA A 25 11.57 -5.80 4.04
CA ALA A 25 10.96 -4.58 4.54
C ALA A 25 12.00 -3.46 4.71
N THR A 26 11.56 -2.23 4.41
CA THR A 26 12.31 -1.00 4.69
C THR A 26 11.35 0.19 4.72
N PHE A 27 11.85 1.42 4.93
CA PHE A 27 11.05 2.63 4.79
C PHE A 27 10.77 2.92 3.31
N PHE A 28 9.59 3.45 3.03
CA PHE A 28 9.14 3.66 1.65
C PHE A 28 10.02 4.62 0.86
N ALA A 29 10.56 5.67 1.49
CA ALA A 29 11.52 6.56 0.83
C ALA A 29 12.72 5.80 0.25
N PHE A 30 13.15 4.72 0.90
CA PHE A 30 14.30 3.92 0.46
C PHE A 30 13.97 2.87 -0.60
N SER A 31 12.71 2.79 -1.03
CA SER A 31 12.36 2.07 -2.26
C SER A 31 13.13 2.59 -3.48
N ASP A 32 13.59 3.85 -3.45
CA ASP A 32 14.45 4.41 -4.49
C ASP A 32 15.77 3.65 -4.65
N TYR A 33 16.35 3.18 -3.54
CA TYR A 33 17.55 2.35 -3.57
C TYR A 33 17.25 0.91 -3.99
N GLU A 34 16.07 0.38 -3.71
CA GLU A 34 15.64 -0.97 -4.11
C GLU A 34 15.06 -1.00 -5.54
N ARG A 35 14.72 0.15 -6.12
CA ARG A 35 13.95 0.27 -7.35
C ARG A 35 14.43 -0.61 -8.51
N PRO A 36 15.72 -0.75 -8.83
CA PRO A 36 16.16 -1.66 -9.90
C PRO A 36 15.78 -3.12 -9.62
N ALA A 37 15.87 -3.56 -8.35
CA ALA A 37 15.46 -4.91 -7.96
C ALA A 37 13.95 -5.11 -8.04
N LEU A 38 13.14 -4.10 -7.65
CA LEU A 38 11.68 -4.09 -7.83
C LEU A 38 11.30 -4.25 -9.30
N ARG A 39 11.94 -3.46 -10.17
CA ARG A 39 11.67 -3.53 -11.61
C ARG A 39 12.02 -4.91 -12.18
N MET A 40 13.14 -5.48 -11.77
CA MET A 40 13.57 -6.80 -12.26
C MET A 40 12.67 -7.92 -11.79
N ARG A 41 12.17 -7.90 -10.54
CA ARG A 41 11.23 -8.93 -10.07
C ARG A 41 9.89 -8.86 -10.81
N ALA A 42 9.40 -7.65 -11.07
CA ALA A 42 8.18 -7.44 -11.84
C ALA A 42 8.33 -7.92 -13.29
N LEU A 43 9.47 -7.63 -13.94
CA LEU A 43 9.78 -8.08 -15.29
C LEU A 43 9.87 -9.61 -15.39
N GLN A 44 10.37 -10.27 -14.36
CA GLN A 44 10.55 -11.73 -14.30
C GLN A 44 9.36 -12.46 -13.69
N ASN A 45 8.28 -11.74 -13.32
CA ASN A 45 7.09 -12.30 -12.67
C ASN A 45 7.43 -13.08 -11.38
N LEU A 46 8.35 -12.56 -10.55
CA LEU A 46 8.75 -13.21 -9.31
C LEU A 46 7.80 -12.84 -8.18
N PRO A 47 7.24 -13.81 -7.43
CA PRO A 47 6.28 -13.56 -6.34
C PRO A 47 6.99 -13.12 -5.05
N VAL A 48 7.68 -12.00 -5.11
CA VAL A 48 8.34 -11.39 -3.96
C VAL A 48 7.45 -10.30 -3.39
N VAL A 49 7.29 -10.28 -2.08
CA VAL A 49 6.57 -9.22 -1.36
C VAL A 49 7.58 -8.26 -0.74
N SER A 50 7.42 -6.95 -0.95
CA SER A 50 8.11 -5.94 -0.17
C SER A 50 7.11 -5.17 0.68
N GLU A 51 7.41 -5.04 1.97
CA GLU A 51 6.69 -4.18 2.90
C GLU A 51 7.45 -2.87 3.03
N TYR A 52 6.77 -1.77 2.74
CA TYR A 52 7.34 -0.43 2.90
C TYR A 52 6.53 0.35 3.93
N THR A 53 7.18 0.66 5.04
CA THR A 53 6.59 1.49 6.10
C THR A 53 6.90 2.97 5.89
N HIS A 54 6.27 3.83 6.70
CA HIS A 54 6.52 5.29 6.63
C HIS A 54 6.18 5.88 5.26
N ASP A 55 4.97 5.56 4.78
CA ASP A 55 4.54 5.71 3.39
C ASP A 55 4.13 7.13 2.97
N SER A 56 4.16 8.12 3.88
CA SER A 56 3.64 9.45 3.61
C SER A 56 4.43 10.56 4.31
N ILE A 57 4.00 11.80 4.13
CA ILE A 57 4.55 12.97 4.82
C ILE A 57 4.40 12.92 6.35
N TYR A 58 3.56 12.03 6.87
CA TYR A 58 3.37 11.82 8.32
C TYR A 58 4.48 10.99 8.98
N VAL A 59 5.62 10.84 8.33
CA VAL A 59 6.82 10.21 8.90
C VAL A 59 7.28 10.90 10.20
N GLY A 60 7.08 12.22 10.31
CA GLY A 60 7.34 12.99 11.52
C GLY A 60 8.82 13.43 11.62
N GLU A 61 9.48 13.07 12.70
CA GLU A 61 10.77 13.64 13.11
C GLU A 61 11.94 13.35 12.17
N ASP A 62 11.87 12.29 11.38
CA ASP A 62 12.91 11.93 10.41
C ASP A 62 13.06 12.98 9.29
N GLY A 63 12.03 13.81 9.10
CA GLY A 63 12.05 14.96 8.22
C GLY A 63 11.94 14.63 6.72
N PRO A 64 12.18 15.63 5.85
CA PRO A 64 11.88 15.56 4.43
C PRO A 64 12.68 14.50 3.66
N THR A 65 13.85 14.10 4.16
CA THR A 65 14.67 13.04 3.52
C THR A 65 14.04 11.65 3.62
N HIS A 66 13.04 11.48 4.48
CA HIS A 66 12.35 10.22 4.73
C HIS A 66 10.87 10.26 4.36
N GLN A 67 10.39 11.40 3.85
CA GLN A 67 8.99 11.64 3.47
C GLN A 67 8.79 11.32 1.98
N PRO A 68 8.17 10.17 1.64
CA PRO A 68 7.90 9.84 0.24
C PRO A 68 6.79 10.72 -0.32
N ILE A 69 7.00 11.27 -1.51
CA ILE A 69 6.03 12.09 -2.25
C ILE A 69 5.69 11.40 -3.58
N GLU A 70 6.68 11.26 -4.48
CA GLU A 70 6.51 10.70 -5.82
C GLU A 70 6.59 9.16 -5.85
N HIS A 71 7.06 8.54 -4.80
CA HIS A 71 7.36 7.10 -4.70
C HIS A 71 6.15 6.22 -5.03
N LEU A 72 4.96 6.61 -4.57
CA LEU A 72 3.73 5.85 -4.83
C LEU A 72 3.42 5.80 -6.33
N MET A 73 3.46 6.94 -7.01
CA MET A 73 3.26 7.00 -8.47
C MET A 73 4.37 6.26 -9.20
N ALA A 74 5.61 6.42 -8.75
CA ALA A 74 6.76 5.74 -9.31
C ALA A 74 6.63 4.20 -9.24
N CYS A 75 6.12 3.65 -8.15
CA CYS A 75 5.83 2.22 -8.03
C CYS A 75 4.65 1.79 -8.90
N ARG A 76 3.57 2.58 -8.94
CA ARG A 76 2.38 2.30 -9.76
C ARG A 76 2.65 2.28 -11.26
N THR A 77 3.73 2.91 -11.72
CA THR A 77 4.13 2.90 -13.14
C THR A 77 4.94 1.67 -13.54
N ILE A 78 5.34 0.80 -12.59
CA ILE A 78 6.07 -0.44 -12.89
C ILE A 78 5.05 -1.51 -13.33
N PRO A 79 5.09 -1.98 -14.59
CA PRO A 79 4.21 -3.06 -15.04
C PRO A 79 4.44 -4.34 -14.22
N ASN A 80 3.39 -5.12 -13.99
CA ASN A 80 3.41 -6.37 -13.22
C ASN A 80 3.85 -6.20 -11.76
N LEU A 81 3.74 -5.01 -11.19
CA LEU A 81 3.91 -4.76 -9.76
C LEU A 81 2.56 -4.42 -9.14
N MET A 82 2.09 -5.28 -8.24
CA MET A 82 0.89 -5.00 -7.45
C MET A 82 1.24 -4.06 -6.30
N VAL A 83 0.47 -2.98 -6.16
CA VAL A 83 0.69 -1.97 -5.12
C VAL A 83 -0.53 -1.93 -4.21
N PHE A 84 -0.36 -2.39 -2.97
CA PHE A 84 -1.37 -2.30 -1.92
C PHE A 84 -1.08 -1.14 -0.99
N ARG A 85 -2.08 -0.33 -0.70
CA ARG A 85 -2.01 0.75 0.29
C ARG A 85 -3.25 0.71 1.18
N PRO A 86 -3.29 -0.22 2.14
CA PRO A 86 -4.44 -0.48 2.99
C PRO A 86 -4.74 0.68 3.95
N ALA A 87 -6.03 0.89 4.23
CA ALA A 87 -6.52 1.96 5.08
C ALA A 87 -6.47 1.64 6.57
N ASP A 88 -6.58 0.37 6.94
CA ASP A 88 -6.62 -0.09 8.34
C ASP A 88 -6.06 -1.50 8.50
N ALA A 89 -6.04 -2.01 9.74
CA ALA A 89 -5.53 -3.35 10.05
C ALA A 89 -6.28 -4.48 9.34
N ASN A 90 -7.58 -4.33 9.10
CA ASN A 90 -8.38 -5.34 8.40
C ASN A 90 -7.95 -5.43 6.93
N GLU A 91 -7.78 -4.29 6.26
CA GLU A 91 -7.29 -4.26 4.89
C GLU A 91 -5.83 -4.72 4.79
N VAL A 92 -4.97 -4.46 5.79
CA VAL A 92 -3.61 -5.02 5.84
C VAL A 92 -3.64 -6.54 5.81
N SER A 93 -4.53 -7.16 6.57
CA SER A 93 -4.69 -8.62 6.59
C SER A 93 -5.04 -9.18 5.20
N ILE A 94 -5.97 -8.52 4.49
CA ILE A 94 -6.36 -8.92 3.12
C ILE A 94 -5.22 -8.65 2.13
N ALA A 95 -4.56 -7.50 2.22
CA ALA A 95 -3.41 -7.17 1.37
C ALA A 95 -2.30 -8.22 1.50
N ALA A 96 -1.96 -8.62 2.72
CA ALA A 96 -0.98 -9.67 2.98
C ALA A 96 -1.43 -11.02 2.41
N LYS A 97 -2.68 -11.43 2.67
CA LYS A 97 -3.25 -12.67 2.11
C LYS A 97 -3.12 -12.69 0.58
N LEU A 98 -3.52 -11.61 -0.10
CA LEU A 98 -3.44 -11.50 -1.55
C LEU A 98 -1.98 -11.52 -2.04
N ALA A 99 -1.11 -10.68 -1.45
CA ALA A 99 0.29 -10.59 -1.86
C ALA A 99 1.01 -11.95 -1.77
N PHE A 100 0.78 -12.70 -0.69
CA PHE A 100 1.37 -14.02 -0.51
C PHE A 100 0.66 -15.15 -1.27
N SER A 101 -0.53 -14.93 -1.82
CA SER A 101 -1.25 -15.91 -2.65
C SER A 101 -0.72 -15.96 -4.08
N TYR A 102 -0.17 -14.87 -4.59
CA TYR A 102 0.33 -14.84 -5.96
C TYR A 102 1.52 -15.78 -6.17
N SER A 103 1.58 -16.41 -7.34
CA SER A 103 2.65 -17.32 -7.76
C SER A 103 3.60 -16.69 -8.78
N ASP A 104 3.17 -15.62 -9.44
CA ASP A 104 3.84 -15.03 -10.60
C ASP A 104 3.71 -13.48 -10.63
N LEU A 105 3.41 -12.86 -9.50
CA LEU A 105 3.21 -11.43 -9.43
C LEU A 105 3.96 -10.82 -8.24
N ALA A 106 4.81 -9.85 -8.52
CA ALA A 106 5.47 -9.06 -7.50
C ALA A 106 4.48 -8.14 -6.79
N SER A 107 4.64 -7.97 -5.49
CA SER A 107 3.74 -7.13 -4.68
C SER A 107 4.50 -6.22 -3.73
N ILE A 108 3.94 -5.04 -3.48
CA ILE A 108 4.37 -4.17 -2.38
C ILE A 108 3.17 -3.82 -1.50
N ILE A 109 3.40 -3.76 -0.20
CA ILE A 109 2.41 -3.34 0.80
C ILE A 109 2.95 -2.08 1.47
N LEU A 110 2.21 -1.00 1.36
CA LEU A 110 2.59 0.31 1.89
C LEU A 110 1.87 0.55 3.21
N LEU A 111 2.64 0.74 4.27
CA LEU A 111 2.13 0.95 5.62
C LEU A 111 2.55 2.31 6.15
N THR A 112 1.70 2.91 6.94
CA THR A 112 1.97 4.21 7.56
C THR A 112 2.77 4.07 8.86
N ARG A 113 3.41 5.14 9.29
CA ARG A 113 4.09 5.22 10.58
C ARG A 113 3.13 5.37 11.76
N GLN A 114 2.14 6.23 11.60
CA GLN A 114 1.19 6.56 12.66
C GLN A 114 0.15 5.46 12.87
N ASN A 115 -0.40 5.42 14.07
CA ASN A 115 -1.55 4.57 14.36
C ASN A 115 -2.77 5.07 13.59
N LEU A 116 -3.50 4.15 12.99
CA LEU A 116 -4.76 4.40 12.30
C LEU A 116 -5.92 3.75 13.05
N PRO A 117 -7.11 4.36 13.02
CA PRO A 117 -8.30 3.71 13.54
C PRO A 117 -8.65 2.49 12.69
N VAL A 118 -9.10 1.42 13.33
CA VAL A 118 -9.75 0.32 12.63
C VAL A 118 -11.18 0.76 12.34
N LEU A 119 -11.55 0.75 11.06
CA LEU A 119 -12.85 1.24 10.62
C LEU A 119 -13.97 0.29 11.02
N ASP A 120 -15.05 0.87 11.54
CA ASP A 120 -16.27 0.14 11.90
C ASP A 120 -16.99 -0.34 10.62
N ARG A 121 -16.97 -1.63 10.38
CA ARG A 121 -17.56 -2.25 9.19
C ARG A 121 -19.05 -2.55 9.31
N GLU A 122 -19.67 -2.19 10.44
CA GLU A 122 -21.12 -2.08 10.55
C GLU A 122 -21.60 -0.74 9.94
N LYS A 123 -20.77 0.31 10.04
CA LYS A 123 -21.04 1.64 9.48
C LYS A 123 -20.57 1.77 8.02
N TYR A 124 -19.45 1.13 7.68
CA TYR A 124 -18.78 1.26 6.36
C TYR A 124 -18.79 -0.08 5.62
N ALA A 125 -18.58 -0.03 4.30
CA ALA A 125 -18.55 -1.23 3.47
C ALA A 125 -17.49 -2.24 3.93
N SER A 126 -17.78 -3.53 3.68
CA SER A 126 -16.88 -4.63 4.04
C SER A 126 -15.50 -4.47 3.42
N TYR A 127 -14.46 -4.76 4.19
CA TYR A 127 -13.08 -4.82 3.74
C TYR A 127 -12.82 -5.93 2.70
N ASP A 128 -13.71 -6.91 2.54
CA ASP A 128 -13.62 -7.91 1.47
C ASP A 128 -13.64 -7.28 0.07
N ASN A 129 -14.20 -6.07 -0.06
CA ASN A 129 -14.17 -5.32 -1.30
C ASN A 129 -12.77 -4.82 -1.70
N PHE A 130 -11.80 -4.87 -0.81
CA PHE A 130 -10.41 -4.49 -1.07
C PHE A 130 -9.80 -5.23 -2.27
N GLU A 131 -10.18 -6.49 -2.49
CA GLU A 131 -9.73 -7.30 -3.62
C GLU A 131 -10.09 -6.68 -4.99
N LYS A 132 -11.09 -5.81 -5.04
CA LYS A 132 -11.51 -5.12 -6.28
C LYS A 132 -10.56 -4.01 -6.70
N GLY A 133 -9.57 -3.66 -5.87
CA GLY A 133 -8.62 -2.58 -6.08
C GLY A 133 -9.15 -1.19 -5.73
N ALA A 134 -10.43 -0.92 -5.96
CA ALA A 134 -11.13 0.28 -5.49
C ALA A 134 -12.59 -0.08 -5.21
N TYR A 135 -13.15 0.51 -4.16
CA TYR A 135 -14.56 0.30 -3.79
C TYR A 135 -15.12 1.52 -3.07
N VAL A 136 -16.45 1.63 -3.07
CA VAL A 136 -17.16 2.67 -2.34
C VAL A 136 -17.23 2.23 -0.87
N ILE A 137 -16.52 2.95 0.00
CA ILE A 137 -16.46 2.64 1.44
C ILE A 137 -17.64 3.25 2.20
N SER A 138 -18.07 4.44 1.77
CA SER A 138 -19.22 5.18 2.29
C SER A 138 -19.98 5.80 1.13
N ASP A 139 -21.31 5.71 1.15
CA ASP A 139 -22.17 6.39 0.19
C ASP A 139 -23.24 7.14 0.96
N TYR A 140 -23.42 8.42 0.63
CA TYR A 140 -24.41 9.27 1.23
C TYR A 140 -25.49 9.61 0.20
N GLU A 141 -26.67 9.04 0.39
CA GLU A 141 -27.82 9.35 -0.46
C GLU A 141 -28.37 10.74 -0.12
N ASN A 142 -28.00 11.71 -0.93
CA ASN A 142 -28.59 13.05 -0.91
C ASN A 142 -29.14 13.41 -2.30
N LYS A 143 -30.19 14.24 -2.31
CA LYS A 143 -30.80 14.78 -3.55
C LYS A 143 -30.02 15.97 -4.13
N GLY A 144 -29.01 16.46 -3.40
CA GLY A 144 -28.18 17.61 -3.80
C GLY A 144 -27.01 17.24 -4.74
N PRO A 145 -26.08 18.18 -4.98
CA PRO A 145 -24.87 17.92 -5.74
C PRO A 145 -24.04 16.80 -5.09
N LYS A 146 -23.51 15.92 -5.91
CA LYS A 146 -22.66 14.81 -5.45
C LYS A 146 -21.19 15.15 -5.65
N MET A 147 -20.38 14.87 -4.64
CA MET A 147 -18.93 14.92 -4.68
C MET A 147 -18.41 13.52 -4.40
N SER A 148 -17.37 13.10 -5.11
CA SER A 148 -16.67 11.86 -4.83
C SER A 148 -15.30 12.17 -4.24
N LEU A 149 -15.01 11.59 -3.07
CA LEU A 149 -13.70 11.64 -2.43
C LEU A 149 -12.96 10.33 -2.72
N PHE A 150 -11.72 10.44 -3.19
CA PHE A 150 -10.86 9.30 -3.45
C PHE A 150 -9.68 9.33 -2.48
N ALA A 151 -9.44 8.25 -1.77
CA ALA A 151 -8.35 8.13 -0.81
C ALA A 151 -7.79 6.71 -0.79
N SER A 152 -6.58 6.55 -0.26
CA SER A 152 -5.96 5.25 0.03
C SER A 152 -5.05 5.36 1.25
N GLY A 153 -4.82 4.26 1.94
CA GLY A 153 -3.95 4.24 3.12
C GLY A 153 -4.45 5.17 4.23
N SER A 154 -3.54 5.89 4.86
CA SER A 154 -3.84 6.79 5.99
C SER A 154 -4.82 7.90 5.66
N GLU A 155 -4.97 8.30 4.41
CA GLU A 155 -5.86 9.38 4.01
C GLU A 155 -7.33 8.95 3.95
N VAL A 156 -7.65 7.66 4.04
CA VAL A 156 -9.04 7.17 4.06
C VAL A 156 -9.79 7.67 5.29
N SER A 157 -9.19 7.59 6.48
CA SER A 157 -9.81 8.13 7.69
C SER A 157 -10.06 9.64 7.59
N LEU A 158 -9.10 10.38 7.04
CA LEU A 158 -9.26 11.82 6.79
C LEU A 158 -10.42 12.10 5.80
N ALA A 159 -10.54 11.30 4.74
CA ALA A 159 -11.64 11.45 3.78
C ALA A 159 -13.01 11.20 4.42
N LEU A 160 -13.11 10.23 5.33
CA LEU A 160 -14.33 9.97 6.09
C LEU A 160 -14.67 11.09 7.05
N ASP A 161 -13.67 11.68 7.73
CA ASP A 161 -13.87 12.88 8.58
C ASP A 161 -14.35 14.08 7.76
N VAL A 162 -13.82 14.26 6.55
CA VAL A 162 -14.27 15.31 5.63
C VAL A 162 -15.70 15.06 5.17
N GLU A 163 -16.04 13.81 4.82
CA GLU A 163 -17.40 13.44 4.44
C GLU A 163 -18.39 13.79 5.56
N GLU A 164 -18.08 13.42 6.81
CA GLU A 164 -18.95 13.71 7.97
C GLU A 164 -19.19 15.21 8.12
N LYS A 165 -18.15 16.04 8.00
CA LYS A 165 -18.29 17.49 8.03
C LYS A 165 -19.11 18.06 6.88
N LEU A 166 -18.95 17.53 5.66
CA LEU A 166 -19.71 17.98 4.50
C LEU A 166 -21.20 17.64 4.58
N ARG A 167 -21.59 16.65 5.40
CA ARG A 167 -23.00 16.32 5.64
C ARG A 167 -23.74 17.37 6.48
N GLU A 168 -23.00 18.22 7.19
CA GLU A 168 -23.57 19.30 8.03
C GLU A 168 -23.98 20.55 7.21
N TYR A 169 -23.57 20.62 5.94
CA TYR A 169 -23.84 21.72 5.00
C TYR A 169 -24.84 21.32 3.91
#